data_aa395965172cc190ab39828156bbf74e
#
_entry.id   aa395965172cc190ab39828156bbf74e
#
_cell.length_a   1.000
_cell.length_b   1.000
_cell.length_c   1.000
_cell.angle_alpha   90.00
_cell.angle_beta   90.00
_cell.angle_gamma   90.00
#
_symmetry.space_group_name_H-M   'P 1'
#
loop_
_entity.id
_entity.type
_entity.pdbx_description
1 polymer ?
#
loop_
_entity_poly.entity_id
_entity_poly.type
_entity_poly.pdbx_seq_one_letter_code
_entity_poly.pdbx_strand_id
1 'polypeptide(L)'
;YIALLRCFPSPIEIQKEKGGVNMAKSIPAIITPEVLAWARNLDGITIDDIAAKLHTAPEKILSWEQGTSYPTVTQAKNLAKQYRVPFVYFYLPDTPKKLKRLEKTDYRTFGNNGNSIITSRELRWFLRDIEDRRDAVLSLYEEEKREPLSFPIKLSAGADMEEIAAAIRNLLELTEDIQCKFRKPEVALSHCIRVLEKWDVLIFQATKIAPSEMRGLSIAYERI
;
A
#
# COMPACT_ATOMS: atom_id res chain seq x y z
N TYR A 1 4.68 -26.05 -8.37
CA TYR A 1 5.83 -26.33 -7.51
C TYR A 1 5.78 -25.39 -6.33
N ILE A 2 5.44 -25.93 -5.17
CA ILE A 2 5.40 -25.25 -3.89
C ILE A 2 6.83 -25.35 -3.35
N ALA A 3 7.52 -24.23 -3.23
CA ALA A 3 8.78 -24.16 -2.50
C ALA A 3 8.47 -23.88 -1.03
N LEU A 4 8.52 -24.91 -0.22
CA LEU A 4 8.58 -24.86 1.24
C LEU A 4 9.96 -24.36 1.66
N LEU A 5 10.04 -23.15 2.21
CA LEU A 5 11.14 -22.74 3.07
C LEU A 5 10.74 -22.94 4.54
N ARG A 6 11.00 -24.14 5.05
CA ARG A 6 11.17 -24.37 6.49
C ARG A 6 12.65 -24.14 6.80
N CYS A 7 12.91 -23.25 7.75
CA CYS A 7 13.88 -23.39 8.83
C CYS A 7 14.00 -22.06 9.58
N PHE A 8 13.21 -21.89 10.64
CA PHE A 8 13.62 -21.07 11.78
C PHE A 8 13.66 -21.99 13.00
N PRO A 9 14.74 -21.97 13.77
CA PRO A 9 14.82 -22.73 15.01
C PRO A 9 13.86 -22.17 16.04
N SER A 10 13.35 -23.05 16.89
CA SER A 10 12.43 -22.82 18.00
C SER A 10 12.89 -21.66 18.89
N PRO A 11 11.96 -20.88 19.49
CA PRO A 11 12.32 -19.84 20.43
C PRO A 11 12.97 -20.47 21.66
N ILE A 12 14.15 -19.97 22.02
CA ILE A 12 14.82 -20.26 23.28
C ILE A 12 13.89 -19.76 24.40
N GLU A 13 13.44 -20.66 25.24
CA GLU A 13 12.77 -20.34 26.50
C GLU A 13 13.76 -19.59 27.41
N ILE A 14 13.61 -18.27 27.44
CA ILE A 14 14.26 -17.46 28.48
C ILE A 14 13.42 -17.57 29.75
N GLN A 15 13.94 -18.28 30.71
CA GLN A 15 13.37 -18.34 32.06
C GLN A 15 13.24 -16.90 32.59
N LYS A 16 12.01 -16.53 33.00
CA LYS A 16 11.73 -15.28 33.71
C LYS A 16 12.30 -15.37 35.12
N GLU A 17 13.47 -14.83 35.33
CA GLU A 17 13.90 -14.42 36.65
C GLU A 17 13.03 -13.25 37.13
N LYS A 18 12.32 -13.45 38.22
CA LYS A 18 11.64 -12.40 38.99
C LYS A 18 12.71 -11.60 39.73
N GLY A 19 13.18 -10.53 39.12
CA GLY A 19 14.11 -9.60 39.72
C GLY A 19 13.69 -8.15 39.46
N GLY A 20 13.48 -7.40 40.51
CA GLY A 20 13.32 -5.99 40.74
C GLY A 20 12.98 -5.06 39.56
N VAL A 21 11.98 -4.19 39.80
CA VAL A 21 11.63 -3.05 38.92
C VAL A 21 12.83 -2.16 38.74
N ASN A 22 13.68 -2.49 37.75
CA ASN A 22 14.67 -1.57 37.22
C ASN A 22 13.91 -0.69 36.23
N MET A 23 13.63 0.57 36.58
CA MET A 23 13.15 1.57 35.65
C MET A 23 14.25 1.76 34.59
N ALA A 24 14.19 0.93 33.56
CA ALA A 24 15.05 1.06 32.39
C ALA A 24 14.89 2.50 31.88
N LYS A 25 15.95 3.28 31.96
CA LYS A 25 16.03 4.64 31.43
C LYS A 25 15.54 4.58 29.99
N SER A 26 14.35 5.11 29.71
CA SER A 26 13.77 5.11 28.38
C SER A 26 14.67 5.93 27.45
N ILE A 27 15.27 5.28 26.47
CA ILE A 27 16.20 5.92 25.52
C ILE A 27 15.37 6.83 24.61
N PRO A 28 15.66 8.15 24.56
CA PRO A 28 14.99 9.04 23.64
C PRO A 28 15.42 8.75 22.20
N ALA A 29 14.46 8.77 21.27
CA ALA A 29 14.71 8.70 19.85
C ALA A 29 14.88 10.14 19.32
N ILE A 30 16.11 10.51 18.98
CA ILE A 30 16.42 11.83 18.38
C ILE A 30 15.97 11.75 16.91
N ILE A 31 14.72 12.09 16.66
CA ILE A 31 14.09 12.06 15.35
C ILE A 31 13.94 13.47 14.77
N THR A 32 13.78 13.57 13.46
CA THR A 32 13.55 14.84 12.77
C THR A 32 12.08 15.26 12.94
N PRO A 33 11.79 16.37 13.64
CA PRO A 33 10.42 16.80 13.95
C PRO A 33 9.57 17.04 12.72
N GLU A 34 10.15 17.65 11.67
CA GLU A 34 9.48 17.95 10.42
C GLU A 34 9.04 16.67 9.69
N VAL A 35 9.86 15.61 9.74
CA VAL A 35 9.54 14.32 9.15
C VAL A 35 8.45 13.61 9.96
N LEU A 36 8.43 13.78 11.28
CA LEU A 36 7.35 13.24 12.11
C LEU A 36 6.01 13.89 11.79
N ALA A 37 5.97 15.23 11.72
CA ALA A 37 4.77 15.99 11.35
C ALA A 37 4.30 15.66 9.93
N TRP A 38 5.25 15.56 8.99
CA TRP A 38 4.97 15.14 7.62
C TRP A 38 4.31 13.75 7.57
N ALA A 39 4.86 12.77 8.29
CA ALA A 39 4.34 11.39 8.30
C ALA A 39 2.90 11.32 8.83
N ARG A 40 2.56 12.12 9.85
CA ARG A 40 1.18 12.24 10.35
C ARG A 40 0.26 12.86 9.32
N ASN A 41 0.70 13.97 8.70
CA ASN A 41 -0.10 14.72 7.73
C ASN A 41 -0.33 13.95 6.42
N LEU A 42 0.55 13.01 6.08
CA LEU A 42 0.45 12.18 4.88
C LEU A 42 -0.91 11.45 4.78
N ASP A 43 -1.44 11.01 5.91
CA ASP A 43 -2.73 10.33 6.00
C ASP A 43 -3.83 11.20 6.63
N GLY A 44 -3.56 12.48 6.88
CA GLY A 44 -4.50 13.39 7.51
C GLY A 44 -4.89 12.97 8.93
N ILE A 45 -3.97 12.32 9.66
CA ILE A 45 -4.21 11.90 11.05
C ILE A 45 -4.17 13.15 11.93
N THR A 46 -5.19 13.36 12.76
CA THR A 46 -5.19 14.46 13.72
C THR A 46 -4.26 14.15 14.90
N ILE A 47 -3.81 15.21 15.60
CA ILE A 47 -3.01 15.04 16.82
C ILE A 47 -3.81 14.28 17.89
N ASP A 48 -5.11 14.58 18.01
CA ASP A 48 -5.99 13.94 18.98
C ASP A 48 -6.17 12.43 18.69
N ASP A 49 -6.34 12.06 17.42
CA ASP A 49 -6.46 10.65 17.02
C ASP A 49 -5.23 9.82 17.39
N ILE A 50 -4.03 10.37 17.14
CA ILE A 50 -2.80 9.66 17.46
C ILE A 50 -2.50 9.66 18.94
N ALA A 51 -2.82 10.75 19.66
CA ALA A 51 -2.69 10.83 21.09
C ALA A 51 -3.57 9.79 21.81
N ALA A 52 -4.82 9.66 21.37
CA ALA A 52 -5.75 8.63 21.87
C ALA A 52 -5.21 7.22 21.63
N LYS A 53 -4.70 6.92 20.42
CA LYS A 53 -4.14 5.60 20.07
C LYS A 53 -2.87 5.23 20.85
N LEU A 54 -2.07 6.21 21.21
CA LEU A 54 -0.84 6.02 21.97
C LEU A 54 -1.04 6.19 23.48
N HIS A 55 -2.28 6.46 23.93
CA HIS A 55 -2.61 6.75 25.34
C HIS A 55 -1.68 7.84 25.91
N THR A 56 -1.53 8.93 25.15
CA THR A 56 -0.65 10.04 25.50
C THR A 56 -1.39 11.39 25.33
N ALA A 57 -0.88 12.44 25.95
CA ALA A 57 -1.49 13.76 25.82
C ALA A 57 -1.21 14.38 24.44
N PRO A 58 -2.18 15.07 23.81
CA PRO A 58 -1.98 15.76 22.52
C PRO A 58 -0.80 16.72 22.51
N GLU A 59 -0.60 17.46 23.61
CA GLU A 59 0.48 18.42 23.79
C GLU A 59 1.86 17.74 23.68
N LYS A 60 1.94 16.48 24.08
CA LYS A 60 3.18 15.70 24.00
C LYS A 60 3.50 15.33 22.56
N ILE A 61 2.51 14.99 21.75
CA ILE A 61 2.71 14.77 20.31
C ILE A 61 3.17 16.06 19.64
N LEU A 62 2.50 17.18 19.98
CA LEU A 62 2.87 18.49 19.47
C LEU A 62 4.32 18.88 19.85
N SER A 63 4.74 18.62 21.09
CA SER A 63 6.11 18.89 21.53
C SER A 63 7.15 18.06 20.77
N TRP A 64 6.83 16.85 20.35
CA TRP A 64 7.71 16.03 19.50
C TRP A 64 7.80 16.58 18.07
N GLU A 65 6.68 17.04 17.50
CA GLU A 65 6.65 17.66 16.17
C GLU A 65 7.29 19.05 16.12
N GLN A 66 7.37 19.72 17.26
CA GLN A 66 8.07 21.02 17.41
C GLN A 66 9.55 20.86 17.82
N GLY A 67 10.00 19.63 18.11
CA GLY A 67 11.39 19.38 18.52
C GLY A 67 11.72 19.86 19.95
N THR A 68 10.71 20.26 20.74
CA THR A 68 10.92 20.67 22.15
C THR A 68 11.14 19.51 23.10
N SER A 69 10.70 18.30 22.68
CA SER A 69 10.99 17.04 23.37
C SER A 69 11.11 15.90 22.36
N TYR A 70 11.56 14.74 22.81
CA TYR A 70 11.68 13.56 21.96
C TYR A 70 10.87 12.39 22.50
N PRO A 71 10.24 11.58 21.62
CA PRO A 71 9.62 10.33 22.04
C PRO A 71 10.70 9.31 22.44
N THR A 72 10.33 8.30 23.20
CA THR A 72 11.20 7.14 23.39
C THR A 72 11.27 6.32 22.10
N VAL A 73 12.30 5.48 21.94
CA VAL A 73 12.43 4.57 20.78
C VAL A 73 11.18 3.71 20.60
N THR A 74 10.58 3.24 21.70
CA THR A 74 9.34 2.44 21.66
C THR A 74 8.16 3.27 21.14
N GLN A 75 8.01 4.51 21.62
CA GLN A 75 6.96 5.42 21.15
C GLN A 75 7.16 5.78 19.68
N ALA A 76 8.38 6.08 19.26
CA ALA A 76 8.69 6.38 17.86
C ALA A 76 8.42 5.18 16.93
N LYS A 77 8.74 3.94 17.36
CA LYS A 77 8.35 2.73 16.61
C LYS A 77 6.84 2.56 16.52
N ASN A 78 6.10 2.87 17.59
CA ASN A 78 4.64 2.82 17.57
C ASN A 78 4.05 3.90 16.65
N LEU A 79 4.61 5.13 16.66
CA LEU A 79 4.24 6.18 15.70
C LEU A 79 4.46 5.72 14.26
N ALA A 80 5.62 5.15 13.95
CA ALA A 80 5.94 4.63 12.62
C ALA A 80 4.89 3.58 12.15
N LYS A 81 4.47 2.68 13.04
CA LYS A 81 3.41 1.70 12.76
C LYS A 81 2.06 2.38 12.51
N GLN A 82 1.70 3.39 13.30
CA GLN A 82 0.42 4.10 13.15
C GLN A 82 0.38 4.94 11.86
N TYR A 83 1.51 5.54 11.48
CA TYR A 83 1.66 6.32 10.25
C TYR A 83 1.97 5.44 9.02
N ARG A 84 2.20 4.13 9.22
CA ARG A 84 2.61 3.18 8.17
C ARG A 84 3.77 3.70 7.33
N VAL A 85 4.78 4.21 8.01
CA VAL A 85 6.06 4.62 7.41
C VAL A 85 7.19 3.80 8.03
N PRO A 86 8.25 3.50 7.29
CA PRO A 86 9.43 2.86 7.85
C PRO A 86 10.00 3.70 9.00
N PHE A 87 10.31 3.06 10.13
CA PHE A 87 10.84 3.76 11.32
C PHE A 87 12.10 4.58 11.01
N VAL A 88 12.92 4.09 10.08
CA VAL A 88 14.16 4.78 9.65
C VAL A 88 13.89 6.15 9.02
N TYR A 89 12.69 6.39 8.46
CA TYR A 89 12.34 7.68 7.86
C TYR A 89 12.39 8.82 8.86
N PHE A 90 12.08 8.56 10.12
CA PHE A 90 12.14 9.59 11.16
C PHE A 90 13.56 10.15 11.42
N TYR A 91 14.58 9.48 10.92
CA TYR A 91 15.99 9.92 11.01
C TYR A 91 16.51 10.57 9.73
N LEU A 92 15.67 10.72 8.71
CA LEU A 92 16.05 11.45 7.50
C LEU A 92 16.17 12.94 7.82
N PRO A 93 17.14 13.65 7.21
CA PRO A 93 17.30 15.08 7.41
C PRO A 93 16.14 15.90 6.84
N ASP A 94 15.53 15.39 5.76
CA ASP A 94 14.45 16.04 5.03
C ASP A 94 13.29 15.07 4.79
N THR A 95 12.09 15.62 4.51
CA THR A 95 10.92 14.83 4.13
C THR A 95 11.14 14.11 2.81
N PRO A 96 10.78 12.82 2.70
CA PRO A 96 10.93 12.06 1.45
C PRO A 96 10.17 12.69 0.28
N LYS A 97 10.89 13.04 -0.79
CA LYS A 97 10.32 13.69 -1.99
C LYS A 97 9.49 12.72 -2.86
N LYS A 98 9.64 11.41 -2.68
CA LYS A 98 9.06 10.37 -3.55
C LYS A 98 7.59 10.07 -3.32
N LEU A 99 7.00 10.48 -2.20
CA LEU A 99 5.57 10.26 -1.97
C LEU A 99 4.77 11.37 -2.68
N LYS A 100 4.86 11.41 -4.01
CA LYS A 100 3.97 12.24 -4.82
C LYS A 100 2.55 11.68 -4.70
N ARG A 101 1.61 12.57 -4.44
CA ARG A 101 0.18 12.30 -4.51
C ARG A 101 -0.14 11.72 -5.89
N LEU A 102 -0.86 10.61 -5.94
CA LEU A 102 -1.45 10.10 -7.19
C LEU A 102 -2.45 11.15 -7.71
N GLU A 103 -1.99 12.09 -8.52
CA GLU A 103 -2.79 13.21 -9.02
C GLU A 103 -3.71 12.81 -10.19
N LYS A 104 -3.48 11.63 -10.80
CA LYS A 104 -4.23 11.16 -11.96
C LYS A 104 -4.69 9.72 -11.77
N THR A 105 -5.66 9.55 -10.90
CA THR A 105 -6.22 8.22 -10.65
C THR A 105 -7.68 8.22 -11.08
N ASP A 106 -8.03 7.36 -12.02
CA ASP A 106 -9.42 7.17 -12.44
C ASP A 106 -10.09 6.16 -11.50
N TYR A 107 -10.97 6.67 -10.65
CA TYR A 107 -11.71 5.85 -9.69
C TYR A 107 -13.08 5.48 -10.27
N ARG A 108 -13.40 4.21 -10.31
CA ARG A 108 -14.77 3.75 -10.55
C ARG A 108 -15.53 3.74 -9.23
N THR A 109 -16.34 4.77 -9.01
CA THR A 109 -17.21 4.91 -7.83
C THR A 109 -18.66 4.77 -8.21
N PHE A 110 -19.54 4.56 -7.21
CA PHE A 110 -20.98 4.73 -7.38
C PHE A 110 -21.36 6.19 -7.24
N GLY A 111 -21.96 6.76 -8.28
CA GLY A 111 -22.51 8.12 -8.26
C GLY A 111 -21.48 9.19 -8.60
N ASN A 112 -21.69 9.78 -9.74
CA ASN A 112 -20.88 10.86 -10.29
C ASN A 112 -21.34 12.20 -9.68
N ASN A 113 -21.21 12.38 -8.38
CA ASN A 113 -21.40 13.68 -7.75
C ASN A 113 -20.03 14.30 -7.62
N GLY A 114 -19.69 15.26 -8.49
CA GLY A 114 -18.43 15.99 -8.63
C GLY A 114 -17.82 16.63 -7.36
N ASN A 115 -18.08 16.06 -6.20
CA ASN A 115 -17.46 16.41 -4.94
C ASN A 115 -16.12 15.68 -4.82
N SER A 116 -15.11 16.40 -4.39
CA SER A 116 -13.79 15.87 -4.04
C SER A 116 -13.93 14.56 -3.27
N ILE A 117 -13.44 13.46 -3.84
CA ILE A 117 -13.49 12.15 -3.21
C ILE A 117 -12.71 12.25 -1.90
N ILE A 118 -13.42 12.20 -0.77
CA ILE A 118 -12.79 12.06 0.54
C ILE A 118 -12.20 10.66 0.56
N THR A 119 -10.93 10.58 0.21
CA THR A 119 -10.20 9.32 0.18
C THR A 119 -10.00 8.84 1.62
N SER A 120 -10.51 7.66 1.96
CA SER A 120 -10.29 7.07 3.28
C SER A 120 -8.79 6.85 3.55
N ARG A 121 -8.44 6.68 4.82
CA ARG A 121 -7.08 6.33 5.21
C ARG A 121 -6.66 5.00 4.58
N GLU A 122 -7.57 4.03 4.56
CA GLU A 122 -7.38 2.70 4.00
C GLU A 122 -7.06 2.75 2.51
N LEU A 123 -7.78 3.58 1.76
CA LEU A 123 -7.52 3.76 0.33
C LEU A 123 -6.18 4.45 0.09
N ARG A 124 -5.84 5.50 0.85
CA ARG A 124 -4.52 6.15 0.74
C ARG A 124 -3.36 5.19 1.02
N TRP A 125 -3.53 4.33 2.02
CA TRP A 125 -2.54 3.31 2.35
C TRP A 125 -2.40 2.26 1.26
N PHE A 126 -3.53 1.81 0.71
CA PHE A 126 -3.54 0.85 -0.38
C PHE A 126 -2.84 1.41 -1.63
N LEU A 127 -3.09 2.66 -1.96
CA LEU A 127 -2.44 3.32 -3.10
C LEU A 127 -0.91 3.41 -2.93
N ARG A 128 -0.44 3.76 -1.73
CA ARG A 128 1.01 3.76 -1.45
C ARG A 128 1.63 2.36 -1.54
N ASP A 129 0.95 1.36 -0.99
CA ASP A 129 1.42 -0.03 -1.07
C ASP A 129 1.53 -0.51 -2.53
N ILE A 130 0.61 -0.09 -3.40
CA ILE A 130 0.67 -0.37 -4.84
C ILE A 130 1.89 0.31 -5.47
N GLU A 131 2.13 1.58 -5.17
CA GLU A 131 3.30 2.31 -5.70
C GLU A 131 4.62 1.68 -5.27
N ASP A 132 4.76 1.37 -3.98
CA ASP A 132 5.95 0.73 -3.44
C ASP A 132 6.21 -0.64 -4.10
N ARG A 133 5.16 -1.44 -4.31
CA ARG A 133 5.27 -2.74 -4.99
C ARG A 133 5.61 -2.59 -6.47
N ARG A 134 5.00 -1.62 -7.15
CA ARG A 134 5.33 -1.31 -8.53
C ARG A 134 6.80 -0.92 -8.67
N ASP A 135 7.29 -0.02 -7.83
CA ASP A 135 8.68 0.41 -7.83
C ASP A 135 9.63 -0.75 -7.57
N ALA A 136 9.26 -1.68 -6.67
CA ALA A 136 10.05 -2.89 -6.44
C ALA A 136 10.10 -3.79 -7.70
N VAL A 137 8.98 -3.97 -8.41
CA VAL A 137 8.94 -4.74 -9.66
C VAL A 137 9.80 -4.07 -10.73
N LEU A 138 9.72 -2.74 -10.88
CA LEU A 138 10.55 -2.01 -11.85
C LEU A 138 12.04 -2.15 -11.53
N SER A 139 12.42 -2.09 -10.25
CA SER A 139 13.81 -2.29 -9.85
C SER A 139 14.31 -3.70 -10.22
N LEU A 140 13.46 -4.73 -10.03
CA LEU A 140 13.80 -6.09 -10.46
C LEU A 140 13.97 -6.19 -11.98
N TYR A 141 13.10 -5.54 -12.76
CA TYR A 141 13.24 -5.53 -14.22
C TYR A 141 14.51 -4.82 -14.68
N GLU A 142 14.90 -3.74 -14.01
CA GLU A 142 16.16 -3.05 -14.28
C GLU A 142 17.38 -3.95 -13.97
N GLU A 143 17.36 -4.68 -12.85
CA GLU A 143 18.40 -5.64 -12.49
C GLU A 143 18.51 -6.79 -13.50
N GLU A 144 17.37 -7.31 -13.96
CA GLU A 144 17.29 -8.37 -14.96
C GLU A 144 17.50 -7.87 -16.39
N LYS A 145 17.64 -6.56 -16.62
CA LYS A 145 17.67 -5.91 -17.94
C LYS A 145 16.50 -6.32 -18.83
N ARG A 146 15.35 -6.47 -18.21
CA ARG A 146 14.09 -6.83 -18.86
C ARG A 146 13.24 -5.58 -19.07
N GLU A 147 12.71 -5.40 -20.29
CA GLU A 147 11.70 -4.38 -20.55
C GLU A 147 10.29 -4.95 -20.32
N PRO A 148 9.37 -4.16 -19.74
CA PRO A 148 7.97 -4.56 -19.60
C PRO A 148 7.33 -4.84 -20.95
N LEU A 149 6.44 -5.82 -20.99
CA LEU A 149 5.70 -6.15 -22.20
C LEU A 149 4.68 -5.05 -22.53
N SER A 150 4.56 -4.70 -23.79
CA SER A 150 3.50 -3.79 -24.24
C SER A 150 2.16 -4.51 -24.20
N PHE A 151 1.13 -3.87 -23.60
CA PHE A 151 -0.21 -4.43 -23.60
C PHE A 151 -0.75 -4.54 -25.03
N PRO A 152 -1.25 -5.73 -25.45
CA PRO A 152 -1.47 -6.03 -26.87
C PRO A 152 -2.71 -5.36 -27.45
N ILE A 153 -3.64 -4.87 -26.62
CA ILE A 153 -4.86 -4.21 -27.07
C ILE A 153 -4.71 -2.70 -27.02
N LYS A 154 -4.82 -2.04 -28.17
CA LYS A 154 -4.94 -0.58 -28.27
C LYS A 154 -6.36 -0.28 -28.76
N LEU A 155 -7.17 0.30 -27.88
CA LEU A 155 -8.53 0.70 -28.21
C LEU A 155 -8.53 2.14 -28.74
N SER A 156 -9.20 2.37 -29.87
CA SER A 156 -9.46 3.71 -30.38
C SER A 156 -10.82 4.21 -29.93
N ALA A 157 -10.95 5.51 -29.70
CA ALA A 157 -12.24 6.14 -29.46
C ALA A 157 -13.14 5.92 -30.68
N GLY A 158 -14.29 5.24 -30.52
CA GLY A 158 -15.23 4.93 -31.60
C GLY A 158 -15.14 3.50 -32.15
N ALA A 159 -14.28 2.65 -31.60
CA ALA A 159 -14.30 1.23 -31.95
C ALA A 159 -15.63 0.56 -31.54
N ASP A 160 -16.07 -0.44 -32.31
CA ASP A 160 -17.28 -1.16 -31.99
C ASP A 160 -17.17 -1.93 -30.68
N MET A 161 -18.20 -1.84 -29.85
CA MET A 161 -18.22 -2.47 -28.52
C MET A 161 -18.15 -3.99 -28.57
N GLU A 162 -18.72 -4.60 -29.59
CA GLU A 162 -18.67 -6.06 -29.77
C GLU A 162 -17.26 -6.51 -30.16
N GLU A 163 -16.59 -5.78 -31.05
CA GLU A 163 -15.20 -6.06 -31.42
C GLU A 163 -14.25 -5.90 -30.21
N ILE A 164 -14.45 -4.84 -29.40
CA ILE A 164 -13.70 -4.63 -28.16
C ILE A 164 -13.92 -5.81 -27.20
N ALA A 165 -15.17 -6.19 -26.98
CA ALA A 165 -15.51 -7.30 -26.10
C ALA A 165 -14.89 -8.61 -26.58
N ALA A 166 -14.95 -8.89 -27.88
CA ALA A 166 -14.33 -10.07 -28.48
C ALA A 166 -12.80 -10.07 -28.30
N ALA A 167 -12.14 -8.94 -28.55
CA ALA A 167 -10.71 -8.78 -28.36
C ALA A 167 -10.28 -9.01 -26.90
N ILE A 168 -11.03 -8.45 -25.94
CA ILE A 168 -10.78 -8.65 -24.51
C ILE A 168 -11.01 -10.11 -24.11
N ARG A 169 -12.08 -10.76 -24.60
CA ARG A 169 -12.34 -12.18 -24.30
C ARG A 169 -11.23 -13.08 -24.83
N ASN A 170 -10.75 -12.80 -26.05
CA ASN A 170 -9.63 -13.53 -26.64
C ASN A 170 -8.34 -13.32 -25.84
N LEU A 171 -8.04 -12.07 -25.44
CA LEU A 171 -6.89 -11.77 -24.59
C LEU A 171 -6.94 -12.53 -23.27
N LEU A 172 -8.12 -12.58 -22.64
CA LEU A 172 -8.33 -13.25 -21.34
C LEU A 172 -8.45 -14.78 -21.49
N GLU A 173 -8.30 -15.31 -22.70
CA GLU A 173 -8.45 -16.76 -22.98
C GLU A 173 -9.83 -17.28 -22.51
N LEU A 174 -10.89 -16.43 -22.59
CA LEU A 174 -12.23 -16.73 -22.13
C LEU A 174 -13.09 -17.37 -23.25
N THR A 175 -12.76 -18.62 -23.60
CA THR A 175 -13.63 -19.42 -24.46
C THR A 175 -14.86 -19.91 -23.69
N GLU A 176 -15.92 -20.30 -24.40
CA GLU A 176 -17.13 -20.86 -23.77
C GLU A 176 -16.81 -22.10 -22.91
N ASP A 177 -15.96 -23.00 -23.41
CA ASP A 177 -15.49 -24.18 -22.67
C ASP A 177 -14.79 -23.86 -21.37
N ILE A 178 -13.99 -22.78 -21.35
CA ILE A 178 -13.28 -22.32 -20.15
C ILE A 178 -14.26 -21.67 -19.18
N GLN A 179 -15.19 -20.85 -19.67
CA GLN A 179 -16.21 -20.22 -18.84
C GLN A 179 -17.12 -21.24 -18.16
N CYS A 180 -17.55 -22.28 -18.88
CA CYS A 180 -18.36 -23.36 -18.33
C CYS A 180 -17.67 -24.15 -17.21
N LYS A 181 -16.34 -24.12 -17.16
CA LYS A 181 -15.55 -24.75 -16.07
C LYS A 181 -15.47 -23.91 -14.79
N PHE A 182 -15.81 -22.65 -14.86
CA PHE A 182 -15.80 -21.78 -13.69
C PHE A 182 -17.02 -22.06 -12.79
N ARG A 183 -16.81 -22.88 -11.77
CA ARG A 183 -17.86 -23.21 -10.78
C ARG A 183 -18.03 -22.15 -9.70
N LYS A 184 -17.03 -21.27 -9.52
CA LYS A 184 -16.99 -20.22 -8.50
C LYS A 184 -16.39 -18.94 -9.08
N PRO A 185 -16.89 -17.75 -8.66
CA PRO A 185 -16.36 -16.46 -9.14
C PRO A 185 -14.86 -16.28 -8.89
N GLU A 186 -14.35 -16.82 -7.77
CA GLU A 186 -12.93 -16.71 -7.40
C GLU A 186 -12.01 -17.44 -8.39
N VAL A 187 -12.50 -18.55 -8.99
CA VAL A 187 -11.75 -19.31 -10.00
C VAL A 187 -11.66 -18.51 -11.30
N ALA A 188 -12.76 -17.87 -11.70
CA ALA A 188 -12.80 -16.99 -12.87
C ALA A 188 -11.88 -15.78 -12.68
N LEU A 189 -11.94 -15.13 -11.52
CA LEU A 189 -11.07 -14.02 -11.18
C LEU A 189 -9.59 -14.41 -11.22
N SER A 190 -9.25 -15.54 -10.59
CA SER A 190 -7.87 -16.06 -10.58
C SER A 190 -7.36 -16.39 -11.98
N HIS A 191 -8.23 -16.86 -12.88
CA HIS A 191 -7.89 -17.09 -14.28
C HIS A 191 -7.55 -15.77 -14.98
N CYS A 192 -8.44 -14.77 -14.88
CA CYS A 192 -8.21 -13.45 -15.49
C CYS A 192 -6.94 -12.77 -14.97
N ILE A 193 -6.70 -12.80 -13.66
CA ILE A 193 -5.48 -12.27 -13.05
C ILE A 193 -4.25 -12.92 -13.68
N ARG A 194 -4.19 -14.24 -13.70
CA ARG A 194 -3.05 -14.98 -14.25
C ARG A 194 -2.77 -14.67 -15.71
N VAL A 195 -3.81 -14.46 -16.51
CA VAL A 195 -3.63 -14.11 -17.92
C VAL A 195 -3.12 -12.67 -18.08
N LEU A 196 -3.65 -11.74 -17.31
CA LEU A 196 -3.21 -10.34 -17.35
C LEU A 196 -1.77 -10.17 -16.84
N GLU A 197 -1.39 -10.93 -15.81
CA GLU A 197 -0.01 -10.93 -15.29
C GLU A 197 1.01 -11.44 -16.32
N LYS A 198 0.62 -12.28 -17.28
CA LYS A 198 1.50 -12.66 -18.42
C LYS A 198 1.88 -11.45 -19.30
N TRP A 199 1.09 -10.39 -19.27
CA TRP A 199 1.31 -9.14 -19.99
C TRP A 199 1.89 -8.04 -19.10
N ASP A 200 2.50 -8.39 -17.99
CA ASP A 200 3.09 -7.48 -17.02
C ASP A 200 2.10 -6.47 -16.41
N VAL A 201 0.80 -6.79 -16.44
CA VAL A 201 -0.22 -6.00 -15.74
C VAL A 201 -0.23 -6.38 -14.27
N LEU A 202 0.13 -5.43 -13.40
CA LEU A 202 0.12 -5.65 -11.96
C LEU A 202 -1.30 -5.54 -11.41
N ILE A 203 -1.80 -6.59 -10.77
CA ILE A 203 -3.16 -6.64 -10.24
C ILE A 203 -3.13 -6.78 -8.72
N PHE A 204 -3.77 -5.84 -8.04
CA PHE A 204 -3.86 -5.79 -6.59
C PHE A 204 -5.31 -5.89 -6.13
N GLN A 205 -5.56 -6.68 -5.10
CA GLN A 205 -6.89 -6.85 -4.52
C GLN A 205 -7.00 -6.10 -3.19
N ALA A 206 -7.95 -5.18 -3.11
CA ALA A 206 -8.26 -4.44 -1.88
C ALA A 206 -9.29 -5.19 -1.05
N THR A 207 -8.97 -5.49 0.21
CA THR A 207 -9.88 -6.24 1.11
C THR A 207 -10.52 -5.36 2.20
N LYS A 208 -10.00 -4.15 2.42
CA LYS A 208 -10.42 -3.26 3.53
C LYS A 208 -11.07 -1.96 3.08
N ILE A 209 -11.28 -1.81 1.78
CA ILE A 209 -11.90 -0.62 1.20
C ILE A 209 -13.36 -0.94 0.91
N ALA A 210 -14.26 -0.06 1.36
CA ALA A 210 -15.68 -0.25 1.14
C ALA A 210 -16.03 -0.16 -0.36
N PRO A 211 -16.86 -1.05 -0.92
CA PRO A 211 -17.28 -0.99 -2.33
C PRO A 211 -18.01 0.31 -2.71
N SER A 212 -18.57 1.02 -1.72
CA SER A 212 -19.16 2.34 -1.89
C SER A 212 -18.12 3.44 -2.14
N GLU A 213 -16.90 3.25 -1.64
CA GLU A 213 -15.79 4.18 -1.85
C GLU A 213 -15.06 3.88 -3.17
N MET A 214 -14.71 2.60 -3.41
CA MET A 214 -14.01 2.18 -4.60
C MET A 214 -14.39 0.75 -4.98
N ARG A 215 -14.83 0.54 -6.22
CA ARG A 215 -15.05 -0.79 -6.80
C ARG A 215 -13.89 -1.28 -7.62
N GLY A 216 -13.17 -0.36 -8.19
CA GLY A 216 -12.03 -0.63 -9.04
C GLY A 216 -11.27 0.65 -9.31
N LEU A 217 -10.01 0.48 -9.64
CA LEU A 217 -9.09 1.54 -9.89
C LEU A 217 -8.15 1.09 -11.01
N SER A 218 -7.93 1.94 -11.97
CA SER A 218 -6.91 1.75 -12.99
C SER A 218 -5.92 2.90 -12.93
N ILE A 219 -4.64 2.55 -12.84
CA ILE A 219 -3.56 3.52 -12.84
C ILE A 219 -2.72 3.21 -14.08
N ALA A 220 -2.68 4.17 -15.02
CA ALA A 220 -1.85 4.07 -16.20
C ALA A 220 -0.51 4.76 -15.95
N TYR A 221 0.57 4.05 -16.18
CA TYR A 221 1.92 4.57 -16.16
C TYR A 221 2.52 4.45 -17.56
N GLU A 222 3.53 5.27 -17.87
CA GLU A 222 4.27 5.15 -19.14
C GLU A 222 5.05 3.82 -19.21
N ARG A 223 5.41 3.27 -18.04
CA ARG A 223 6.05 1.97 -17.86
C ARG A 223 5.36 1.24 -16.72
N ILE A 224 4.64 0.16 -17.02
CA ILE A 224 3.83 -0.70 -16.13
C ILE A 224 2.85 0.08 -15.24
#